data_d439c96c2675763500cca8dfc60631f0
#
_entry.id   d439c96c2675763500cca8dfc60631f0
#
_cell.length_a   1.000
_cell.length_b   1.000
_cell.length_c   1.000
_cell.angle_alpha   90.00
_cell.angle_beta   90.00
_cell.angle_gamma   90.00
#
_symmetry.space_group_name_H-M   'P 1'
#
loop_
_entity.id
_entity.type
_entity.pdbx_description
1 polymer ?
#
loop_
_entity_poly.entity_id
_entity_poly.type
_entity_poly.pdbx_seq_one_letter_code
_entity_poly.pdbx_strand_id
1 'polypeptide(L)'
;MTPHATLAATIDSAFEDRASFAPGNAPADVIAAVDAAIELLDRRTARVAEKIDGQSQVNEWLKKAVLLSFRLNDNRPVDAGYTNFYDKVPLKYAEYDAERFRREGVRVVPPAVVRRGAYVAGNAVLMPSYVNIGAYVGEG
;
A
#
# COMPACT_ATOMS: atom_id res chain seq x y z
N MET A 1 -5.96 -24.56 -1.41
CA MET A 1 -5.27 -23.56 -0.54
C MET A 1 -5.23 -22.23 -1.26
N THR A 2 -5.71 -21.17 -0.63
CA THR A 2 -5.65 -19.81 -1.22
C THR A 2 -4.20 -19.32 -1.25
N PRO A 3 -3.76 -18.60 -2.31
CA PRO A 3 -2.48 -17.93 -2.31
C PRO A 3 -2.36 -17.02 -1.08
N HIS A 4 -1.16 -16.95 -0.52
CA HIS A 4 -0.85 -16.11 0.65
C HIS A 4 -1.53 -16.53 1.97
N ALA A 5 -2.00 -17.79 2.09
CA ALA A 5 -2.71 -18.24 3.30
C ALA A 5 -1.86 -18.09 4.59
N THR A 6 -0.56 -18.39 4.52
CA THR A 6 0.34 -18.24 5.67
C THR A 6 0.52 -16.77 6.06
N LEU A 7 0.67 -15.90 5.09
CA LEU A 7 0.79 -14.47 5.31
C LEU A 7 -0.50 -13.90 5.91
N ALA A 8 -1.64 -14.29 5.36
CA ALA A 8 -2.96 -13.89 5.88
C ALA A 8 -3.15 -14.32 7.33
N ALA A 9 -2.76 -15.56 7.68
CA ALA A 9 -2.86 -16.05 9.05
C ALA A 9 -1.99 -15.25 10.02
N THR A 10 -0.77 -14.91 9.62
CA THR A 10 0.12 -14.06 10.42
C THR A 10 -0.49 -12.68 10.66
N ILE A 11 -1.04 -12.06 9.62
CA ILE A 11 -1.71 -10.76 9.72
C ILE A 11 -2.95 -10.83 10.61
N ASP A 12 -3.79 -11.84 10.44
CA ASP A 12 -4.99 -12.02 11.25
C ASP A 12 -4.66 -12.17 12.75
N SER A 13 -3.66 -13.00 13.07
CA SER A 13 -3.19 -13.18 14.44
C SER A 13 -2.62 -11.89 15.03
N ALA A 14 -1.79 -11.18 14.27
CA ALA A 14 -1.21 -9.92 14.71
C ALA A 14 -2.29 -8.84 14.93
N PHE A 15 -3.33 -8.84 14.12
CA PHE A 15 -4.42 -7.87 14.25
C PHE A 15 -5.21 -8.06 15.55
N GLU A 16 -5.39 -9.29 16.01
CA GLU A 16 -6.02 -9.55 17.31
C GLU A 16 -5.21 -8.98 18.48
N ASP A 17 -3.87 -8.97 18.34
CA ASP A 17 -2.95 -8.45 19.36
C ASP A 17 -2.51 -7.00 19.10
N ARG A 18 -3.17 -6.29 18.21
CA ARG A 18 -2.77 -4.97 17.74
C ARG A 18 -2.62 -3.90 18.82
N ALA A 19 -3.35 -4.04 19.93
CA ALA A 19 -3.25 -3.10 21.03
C ALA A 19 -1.86 -3.10 21.69
N SER A 20 -1.12 -4.20 21.57
CA SER A 20 0.24 -4.33 22.09
C SER A 20 1.30 -3.63 21.24
N PHE A 21 0.95 -3.23 20.02
CA PHE A 21 1.93 -2.73 19.05
C PHE A 21 1.98 -1.20 19.04
N ALA A 22 3.19 -0.69 18.92
CA ALA A 22 3.51 0.72 18.75
C ALA A 22 4.75 0.84 17.86
N PRO A 23 5.06 2.03 17.31
CA PRO A 23 6.31 2.22 16.58
C PRO A 23 7.52 1.80 17.41
N GLY A 24 8.38 0.97 16.84
CA GLY A 24 9.60 0.48 17.47
C GLY A 24 9.43 -0.68 18.44
N ASN A 25 8.22 -1.20 18.61
CA ASN A 25 7.95 -2.24 19.62
C ASN A 25 7.10 -3.41 19.09
N ALA A 26 7.07 -3.65 17.82
CA ALA A 26 6.40 -4.80 17.22
C ALA A 26 7.39 -5.93 16.92
N PRO A 27 6.96 -7.22 16.99
CA PRO A 27 7.80 -8.34 16.57
C PRO A 27 8.27 -8.22 15.11
N ALA A 28 9.49 -8.65 14.83
CA ALA A 28 10.08 -8.54 13.50
C ALA A 28 9.29 -9.29 12.42
N ASP A 29 8.70 -10.45 12.77
CA ASP A 29 7.86 -11.22 11.86
C ASP A 29 6.56 -10.51 11.50
N VAL A 30 5.98 -9.76 12.42
CA VAL A 30 4.79 -8.94 12.19
C VAL A 30 5.14 -7.77 11.26
N ILE A 31 6.24 -7.08 11.50
CA ILE A 31 6.71 -5.98 10.65
C ILE A 31 6.93 -6.49 9.22
N ALA A 32 7.63 -7.61 9.07
CA ALA A 32 7.88 -8.21 7.77
C ALA A 32 6.61 -8.64 7.06
N ALA A 33 5.66 -9.22 7.78
CA ALA A 33 4.38 -9.66 7.21
C ALA A 33 3.54 -8.47 6.72
N VAL A 34 3.48 -7.40 7.50
CA VAL A 34 2.77 -6.18 7.10
C VAL A 34 3.40 -5.55 5.87
N ASP A 35 4.73 -5.44 5.84
CA ASP A 35 5.45 -4.90 4.67
C ASP A 35 5.21 -5.74 3.42
N ALA A 36 5.25 -7.07 3.54
CA ALA A 36 4.96 -7.98 2.43
C ALA A 36 3.54 -7.81 1.90
N ALA A 37 2.56 -7.65 2.78
CA ALA A 37 1.17 -7.44 2.39
C ALA A 37 0.97 -6.12 1.62
N ILE A 38 1.59 -5.04 2.09
CA ILE A 38 1.55 -3.74 1.40
C ILE A 38 2.21 -3.84 0.03
N GLU A 39 3.31 -4.57 -0.08
CA GLU A 39 4.00 -4.78 -1.36
C GLU A 39 3.12 -5.56 -2.36
N LEU A 40 2.35 -6.55 -1.91
CA LEU A 40 1.40 -7.27 -2.76
C LEU A 40 0.33 -6.34 -3.33
N LEU A 41 -0.17 -5.41 -2.53
CA LEU A 41 -1.13 -4.38 -2.97
C LEU A 41 -0.49 -3.43 -3.97
N ASP A 42 0.72 -2.97 -3.69
CA ASP A 42 1.46 -2.01 -4.52
C ASP A 42 1.74 -2.54 -5.92
N ARG A 43 1.98 -3.85 -6.04
CA ARG A 43 2.29 -4.54 -7.30
C ARG A 43 1.09 -5.21 -7.97
N ARG A 44 -0.11 -5.05 -7.47
CA ARG A 44 -1.30 -5.74 -7.98
C ARG A 44 -1.28 -7.27 -7.78
N THR A 45 -0.37 -7.82 -7.04
CA THR A 45 -0.32 -9.28 -6.81
C THR A 45 -1.49 -9.72 -5.93
N ALA A 46 -2.02 -8.82 -5.12
CA ALA A 46 -3.24 -9.01 -4.36
C ALA A 46 -4.09 -7.73 -4.38
N ARG A 47 -5.38 -7.85 -4.14
CA ARG A 47 -6.33 -6.73 -4.08
C ARG A 47 -7.20 -6.84 -2.83
N VAL A 48 -7.54 -5.70 -2.23
CA VAL A 48 -8.45 -5.63 -1.08
C VAL A 48 -9.84 -6.16 -1.47
N ALA A 49 -10.30 -5.80 -2.65
CA ALA A 49 -11.56 -6.29 -3.20
C ALA A 49 -11.38 -6.66 -4.67
N GLU A 50 -11.93 -7.79 -5.06
CA GLU A 50 -11.83 -8.29 -6.43
C GLU A 50 -13.09 -9.06 -6.83
N LYS A 51 -13.28 -9.22 -8.13
CA LYS A 51 -14.32 -10.11 -8.66
C LYS A 51 -13.71 -11.46 -9.02
N ILE A 52 -14.25 -12.53 -8.44
CA ILE A 52 -13.90 -13.91 -8.78
C ILE A 52 -15.21 -14.59 -9.23
N ASP A 53 -15.21 -15.12 -10.44
CA ASP A 53 -16.38 -15.78 -11.04
C ASP A 53 -17.66 -14.93 -10.97
N GLY A 54 -17.50 -13.62 -11.22
CA GLY A 54 -18.59 -12.66 -11.23
C GLY A 54 -19.07 -12.19 -9.85
N GLN A 55 -18.51 -12.74 -8.77
CA GLN A 55 -18.85 -12.35 -7.40
C GLN A 55 -17.77 -11.46 -6.79
N SER A 56 -18.20 -10.47 -6.01
CA SER A 56 -17.27 -9.61 -5.26
C SER A 56 -16.75 -10.36 -4.05
N GLN A 57 -15.42 -10.41 -3.94
CA GLN A 57 -14.71 -10.95 -2.78
C GLN A 57 -13.90 -9.88 -2.11
N VAL A 58 -14.00 -9.78 -0.79
CA VAL A 58 -13.18 -8.87 0.03
C VAL A 58 -12.12 -9.67 0.76
N ASN A 59 -10.86 -9.27 0.60
CA ASN A 59 -9.72 -9.86 1.30
C ASN A 59 -9.44 -9.04 2.57
N GLU A 60 -10.21 -9.30 3.63
CA GLU A 60 -10.16 -8.52 4.87
C GLU A 60 -8.77 -8.49 5.52
N TRP A 61 -8.00 -9.56 5.37
CA TRP A 61 -6.65 -9.63 5.92
C TRP A 61 -5.72 -8.54 5.34
N LEU A 62 -5.93 -8.14 4.08
CA LEU A 62 -5.17 -7.03 3.48
C LEU A 62 -5.56 -5.69 4.11
N LYS A 63 -6.84 -5.48 4.41
CA LYS A 63 -7.28 -4.29 5.14
C LYS A 63 -6.68 -4.26 6.55
N LYS A 64 -6.66 -5.40 7.22
CA LYS A 64 -6.00 -5.53 8.54
C LYS A 64 -4.51 -5.17 8.46
N ALA A 65 -3.81 -5.63 7.42
CA ALA A 65 -2.41 -5.27 7.20
C ALA A 65 -2.21 -3.75 7.06
N VAL A 66 -3.08 -3.08 6.31
CA VAL A 66 -3.05 -1.61 6.17
C VAL A 66 -3.24 -0.93 7.53
N LEU A 67 -4.21 -1.37 8.31
CA LEU A 67 -4.47 -0.81 9.65
C LEU A 67 -3.30 -1.07 10.61
N LEU A 68 -2.69 -2.26 10.55
CA LEU A 68 -1.48 -2.55 11.31
C LEU A 68 -0.33 -1.64 10.92
N SER A 69 -0.14 -1.35 9.63
CA SER A 69 0.95 -0.49 9.18
C SER A 69 0.89 0.91 9.81
N PHE A 70 -0.31 1.42 10.08
CA PHE A 70 -0.48 2.71 10.76
C PHE A 70 -0.04 2.66 12.23
N ARG A 71 -0.16 1.52 12.89
CA ARG A 71 0.30 1.36 14.27
C ARG A 71 1.81 1.15 14.37
N LEU A 72 2.41 0.53 13.36
CA LEU A 72 3.83 0.19 13.36
C LEU A 72 4.73 1.37 12.99
N ASN A 73 4.18 2.43 12.43
CA ASN A 73 4.94 3.57 11.93
C ASN A 73 4.48 4.86 12.61
N ASP A 74 5.43 5.74 12.84
CA ASP A 74 5.15 7.07 13.36
C ASP A 74 5.18 8.11 12.25
N ASN A 75 4.53 9.26 12.47
CA ASN A 75 4.59 10.38 11.55
C ASN A 75 6.00 10.95 11.48
N ARG A 76 6.39 11.35 10.28
CA ARG A 76 7.68 11.98 10.01
C ARG A 76 7.54 13.03 8.91
N PRO A 77 8.40 14.05 8.88
CA PRO A 77 8.45 14.97 7.75
C PRO A 77 8.79 14.23 6.45
N VAL A 78 8.07 14.55 5.39
CA VAL A 78 8.30 14.01 4.04
C VAL A 78 8.52 15.20 3.10
N ASP A 79 9.72 15.30 2.54
CA ASP A 79 10.06 16.37 1.59
C ASP A 79 9.40 16.07 0.24
N ALA A 80 8.54 16.98 -0.19
CA ALA A 80 7.84 16.90 -1.47
C ALA A 80 8.35 17.92 -2.49
N GLY A 81 9.48 18.56 -2.24
CA GLY A 81 10.09 19.57 -3.10
C GLY A 81 9.53 20.97 -2.85
N TYR A 82 8.25 21.21 -3.16
CA TYR A 82 7.62 22.51 -2.98
C TYR A 82 6.93 22.69 -1.62
N THR A 83 6.78 21.61 -0.86
CA THR A 83 6.19 21.59 0.49
C THR A 83 6.71 20.41 1.26
N ASN A 84 6.42 20.31 2.55
CA ASN A 84 6.62 19.13 3.36
C ASN A 84 5.28 18.53 3.75
N PHE A 85 5.23 17.21 3.80
CA PHE A 85 4.16 16.48 4.45
C PHE A 85 4.61 15.99 5.82
N TYR A 86 3.66 15.62 6.67
CA TYR A 86 3.93 15.01 7.96
C TYR A 86 3.03 13.78 8.08
N ASP A 87 3.54 12.62 7.70
CA ASP A 87 2.74 11.40 7.59
C ASP A 87 3.60 10.16 7.89
N LYS A 88 2.94 9.07 8.12
CA LYS A 88 3.56 7.76 8.40
C LYS A 88 3.60 6.83 7.20
N VAL A 89 2.92 7.15 6.12
CA VAL A 89 2.82 6.30 4.92
C VAL A 89 3.77 6.80 3.85
N PRO A 90 4.70 5.95 3.36
CA PRO A 90 5.57 6.32 2.24
C PRO A 90 4.77 6.62 0.98
N LEU A 91 5.27 7.54 0.16
CA LEU A 91 4.71 7.84 -1.15
C LEU A 91 5.24 6.85 -2.20
N LYS A 92 4.34 6.35 -3.04
CA LYS A 92 4.66 5.32 -4.05
C LYS A 92 5.81 5.75 -4.97
N TYR A 93 5.81 6.99 -5.43
CA TYR A 93 6.74 7.47 -6.44
C TYR A 93 7.94 8.23 -5.87
N ALA A 94 8.12 8.24 -4.55
CA ALA A 94 9.16 9.04 -3.89
C ALA A 94 10.58 8.78 -4.42
N GLU A 95 10.88 7.53 -4.80
CA GLU A 95 12.21 7.13 -5.27
C GLU A 95 12.22 6.70 -6.74
N TYR A 96 11.17 7.00 -7.49
CA TYR A 96 11.12 6.69 -8.92
C TYR A 96 12.02 7.63 -9.70
N ASP A 97 12.82 7.08 -10.60
CA ASP A 97 13.56 7.83 -11.61
C ASP A 97 12.79 7.87 -12.94
N ALA A 98 13.32 8.60 -13.91
CA ALA A 98 12.71 8.74 -15.23
C ALA A 98 12.56 7.40 -15.97
N GLU A 99 13.52 6.50 -15.80
CA GLU A 99 13.46 5.17 -16.42
C GLU A 99 12.31 4.34 -15.87
N ARG A 100 12.13 4.33 -14.55
CA ARG A 100 11.05 3.59 -13.92
C ARG A 100 9.68 4.14 -14.29
N PHE A 101 9.51 5.47 -14.34
CA PHE A 101 8.27 6.07 -14.84
C PHE A 101 7.97 5.67 -16.27
N ARG A 102 8.97 5.69 -17.14
CA ARG A 102 8.80 5.27 -18.55
C ARG A 102 8.42 3.79 -18.67
N ARG A 103 9.09 2.94 -17.89
CA ARG A 103 8.83 1.50 -17.89
C ARG A 103 7.42 1.16 -17.41
N GLU A 104 6.94 1.84 -16.38
CA GLU A 104 5.60 1.62 -15.84
C GLU A 104 4.52 2.38 -16.63
N GLY A 105 4.90 3.38 -17.41
CA GLY A 105 4.01 4.08 -18.31
C GLY A 105 2.99 4.99 -17.61
N VAL A 106 3.36 5.60 -16.50
CA VAL A 106 2.48 6.46 -15.70
C VAL A 106 2.98 7.90 -15.75
N ARG A 107 2.05 8.84 -15.93
CA ARG A 107 2.31 10.27 -15.76
C ARG A 107 1.64 10.78 -14.50
N VAL A 108 2.40 11.43 -13.63
CA VAL A 108 1.91 11.96 -12.35
C VAL A 108 2.00 13.49 -12.38
N VAL A 109 0.86 14.14 -12.46
CA VAL A 109 0.79 15.60 -12.57
C VAL A 109 0.70 16.22 -11.17
N PRO A 110 1.62 17.16 -10.80
CA PRO A 110 1.54 17.79 -9.48
C PRO A 110 0.21 18.55 -9.29
N PRO A 111 -0.43 18.53 -8.12
CA PRO A 111 -0.03 17.82 -6.91
C PRO A 111 -0.76 16.47 -6.69
N ALA A 112 -0.74 15.58 -7.65
CA ALA A 112 -1.25 14.22 -7.43
C ALA A 112 -0.39 13.49 -6.40
N VAL A 113 -1.03 12.88 -5.41
CA VAL A 113 -0.37 12.14 -4.32
C VAL A 113 -0.83 10.69 -4.34
N VAL A 114 0.13 9.77 -4.40
CA VAL A 114 -0.14 8.32 -4.40
C VAL A 114 0.62 7.67 -3.26
N ARG A 115 -0.08 7.00 -2.36
CA ARG A 115 0.53 6.26 -1.27
C ARG A 115 1.09 4.92 -1.76
N ARG A 116 2.20 4.47 -1.19
CA ARG A 116 2.67 3.09 -1.36
C ARG A 116 1.57 2.13 -0.93
N GLY A 117 1.32 1.08 -1.70
CA GLY A 117 0.22 0.14 -1.49
C GLY A 117 -0.98 0.40 -2.40
N ALA A 118 -0.95 1.48 -3.19
CA ALA A 118 -1.86 1.68 -4.31
C ALA A 118 -1.24 1.14 -5.59
N TYR A 119 -2.05 0.56 -6.46
CA TYR A 119 -1.62 0.14 -7.79
C TYR A 119 -2.13 1.09 -8.85
N VAL A 120 -1.25 1.48 -9.77
CA VAL A 120 -1.59 2.31 -10.93
C VAL A 120 -1.09 1.61 -12.19
N ALA A 121 -2.01 1.26 -13.08
CA ALA A 121 -1.70 0.57 -14.33
C ALA A 121 -1.03 1.49 -15.34
N GLY A 122 -0.40 0.89 -16.35
CA GLY A 122 0.23 1.63 -17.44
C GLY A 122 -0.76 2.51 -18.22
N ASN A 123 -0.22 3.54 -18.87
CA ASN A 123 -0.96 4.53 -19.66
C ASN A 123 -1.93 5.41 -18.85
N ALA A 124 -1.88 5.36 -17.54
CA ALA A 124 -2.66 6.24 -16.68
C ALA A 124 -2.00 7.62 -16.56
N VAL A 125 -2.81 8.66 -16.60
CA VAL A 125 -2.41 10.02 -16.28
C VAL A 125 -3.12 10.45 -15.01
N LEU A 126 -2.36 10.64 -13.95
CA LEU A 126 -2.90 11.07 -12.67
C LEU A 126 -2.88 12.61 -12.63
N MET A 127 -4.04 13.21 -12.86
CA MET A 127 -4.25 14.63 -12.60
C MET A 127 -4.27 14.87 -11.08
N PRO A 128 -4.22 16.12 -10.59
CA PRO A 128 -4.23 16.39 -9.15
C PRO A 128 -5.32 15.61 -8.42
N SER A 129 -4.90 14.69 -7.59
CA SER A 129 -5.77 13.70 -6.96
C SER A 129 -5.04 13.04 -5.80
N TYR A 130 -5.78 12.27 -5.02
CA TYR A 130 -5.23 11.48 -3.92
C TYR A 130 -5.58 10.01 -4.14
N VAL A 131 -4.56 9.14 -4.18
CA VAL A 131 -4.74 7.70 -4.34
C VAL A 131 -4.26 7.00 -3.08
N ASN A 132 -5.21 6.42 -2.35
CA ASN A 132 -4.94 5.82 -1.04
C ASN A 132 -4.44 4.38 -1.15
N ILE A 133 -3.93 3.84 -0.04
CA ILE A 133 -3.51 2.43 0.07
C ILE A 133 -4.68 1.51 -0.29
N GLY A 134 -4.40 0.49 -1.09
CA GLY A 134 -5.40 -0.48 -1.53
C GLY A 134 -6.21 -0.05 -2.73
N ALA A 135 -6.07 1.20 -3.20
CA ALA A 135 -6.72 1.64 -4.42
C ALA A 135 -6.10 0.96 -5.65
N TYR A 136 -6.93 0.76 -6.64
CA TYR A 136 -6.54 0.18 -7.92
C TYR A 136 -6.98 1.09 -9.04
N VAL A 137 -6.02 1.65 -9.77
CA VAL A 137 -6.27 2.48 -10.96
C VAL A 137 -5.99 1.65 -12.20
N GLY A 138 -7.00 1.42 -13.02
CA GLY A 138 -6.89 0.67 -14.27
C GLY A 138 -6.15 1.42 -15.37
N GLU A 139 -5.95 0.75 -16.51
CA GLU A 139 -5.28 1.34 -17.67
C GLU A 139 -6.08 2.49 -18.29
N GLY A 140 -5.38 3.49 -18.83
CA GLY A 140 -5.92 4.58 -19.62
C GLY A 140 -6.19 5.87 -18.89
#